data_5cb377219c8d3a4616e8a12251c0d0ed
#
_entry.id   5cb377219c8d3a4616e8a12251c0d0ed
#
_cell.length_a   1.000
_cell.length_b   1.000
_cell.length_c   1.000
_cell.angle_alpha   90.00
_cell.angle_beta   90.00
_cell.angle_gamma   90.00
#
_symmetry.space_group_name_H-M   'P 1'
#
loop_
_entity.id
_entity.type
_entity.pdbx_description
1 polymer ?
#
loop_
_entity_poly.entity_id
_entity_poly.type
_entity_poly.pdbx_seq_one_letter_code
_entity_poly.pdbx_strand_id
1 'polypeptide(L)'
;MKRFAFYLSFVLVVLVLASCKNKEGKGIFTPNSSGRPYEVLVVADDKCWMSPDSALYHVLDTDVPGLPQSERSFAISRIRPAYYDRSMRLFRNIIIVDINPKLYTQTKLKYARDVYSAPQMIMTIQSPNQEDFADFLSKNGQLVVDFFTRAEMNREVKLLEEKHNKVISAKVGSMFDCDIWMPLEMQSYKQQDNFF
;
A
#
# COMPACT_ATOMS: atom_id res chain seq x y z
N MET A 1 -41.11 -43.44 -3.63
CA MET A 1 -40.89 -42.36 -2.62
C MET A 1 -39.43 -42.34 -2.07
N LYS A 2 -38.82 -43.47 -1.66
CA LYS A 2 -37.46 -43.50 -1.12
C LYS A 2 -36.34 -42.99 -2.07
N ARG A 3 -36.46 -43.31 -3.36
CA ARG A 3 -35.46 -42.84 -4.40
C ARG A 3 -35.56 -41.36 -4.66
N PHE A 4 -36.74 -40.76 -4.63
CA PHE A 4 -36.91 -39.32 -4.80
C PHE A 4 -36.35 -38.53 -3.62
N ALA A 5 -36.53 -38.99 -2.39
CA ALA A 5 -35.95 -38.39 -1.21
C ALA A 5 -34.40 -38.43 -1.24
N PHE A 6 -33.82 -39.51 -1.80
CA PHE A 6 -32.36 -39.62 -1.93
C PHE A 6 -31.77 -38.61 -2.93
N TYR A 7 -32.43 -38.42 -4.09
CA TYR A 7 -31.98 -37.41 -5.07
C TYR A 7 -32.17 -35.99 -4.53
N LEU A 8 -33.23 -35.71 -3.81
CA LEU A 8 -33.47 -34.40 -3.20
C LEU A 8 -32.40 -34.08 -2.14
N SER A 9 -32.03 -35.07 -1.32
CA SER A 9 -30.96 -34.93 -0.33
C SER A 9 -29.59 -34.71 -0.99
N PHE A 10 -29.30 -35.42 -2.07
CA PHE A 10 -28.04 -35.25 -2.81
C PHE A 10 -27.93 -33.87 -3.46
N VAL A 11 -29.00 -33.33 -4.07
CA VAL A 11 -29.05 -31.99 -4.65
C VAL A 11 -28.87 -30.92 -3.56
N LEU A 12 -29.46 -31.12 -2.38
CA LEU A 12 -29.31 -30.20 -1.25
C LEU A 12 -27.85 -30.12 -0.76
N VAL A 13 -27.16 -31.25 -0.70
CA VAL A 13 -25.74 -31.34 -0.30
C VAL A 13 -24.83 -30.66 -1.33
N VAL A 14 -25.12 -30.83 -2.62
CA VAL A 14 -24.35 -30.19 -3.71
C VAL A 14 -24.54 -28.66 -3.68
N LEU A 15 -25.76 -28.18 -3.39
CA LEU A 15 -26.03 -26.73 -3.25
C LEU A 15 -25.31 -26.10 -2.07
N VAL A 16 -25.14 -26.82 -0.95
CA VAL A 16 -24.38 -26.32 0.22
C VAL A 16 -22.90 -26.25 -0.10
N LEU A 17 -22.34 -27.16 -0.88
CA LEU A 17 -20.93 -27.16 -1.28
C LEU A 17 -20.60 -26.09 -2.34
N ALA A 18 -21.57 -25.65 -3.13
CA ALA A 18 -21.39 -24.59 -4.12
C ALA A 18 -21.43 -23.16 -3.50
N SER A 19 -21.84 -23.02 -2.23
CA SER A 19 -21.93 -21.74 -1.53
C SER A 19 -20.59 -21.19 -1.00
N CYS A 20 -19.51 -21.96 -1.08
CA CYS A 20 -18.17 -21.48 -0.74
C CYS A 20 -17.45 -20.89 -1.96
N LYS A 21 -18.04 -19.89 -2.62
CA LYS A 21 -17.23 -18.91 -3.36
C LYS A 21 -16.61 -17.95 -2.35
N ASN A 22 -15.33 -18.11 -2.12
CA ASN A 22 -14.48 -17.15 -1.39
C ASN A 22 -14.70 -15.74 -1.97
N LYS A 23 -15.68 -15.01 -1.43
CA LYS A 23 -15.48 -13.57 -1.28
C LYS A 23 -14.36 -13.48 -0.27
N GLU A 24 -13.22 -12.93 -0.65
CA GLU A 24 -12.22 -12.45 0.31
C GLU A 24 -12.98 -11.61 1.32
N GLY A 25 -13.29 -12.23 2.44
CA GLY A 25 -14.02 -11.61 3.52
C GLY A 25 -13.10 -10.52 4.08
N LYS A 26 -13.34 -9.27 3.72
CA LYS A 26 -12.98 -8.16 4.62
C LYS A 26 -13.74 -8.48 5.90
N GLY A 27 -13.02 -9.10 6.84
CA GLY A 27 -13.58 -9.40 8.15
C GLY A 27 -14.14 -8.12 8.71
N ILE A 28 -15.33 -8.18 9.26
CA ILE A 28 -16.08 -7.06 9.87
C ILE A 28 -15.24 -6.30 10.92
N PHE A 29 -14.05 -6.77 11.23
CA PHE A 29 -13.14 -6.27 12.26
C PHE A 29 -11.71 -5.98 11.81
N THR A 30 -11.44 -5.78 10.50
CA THR A 30 -10.11 -5.33 10.09
C THR A 30 -9.93 -3.87 10.53
N PRO A 31 -9.01 -3.56 11.44
CA PRO A 31 -8.81 -2.20 11.92
C PRO A 31 -8.32 -1.28 10.79
N ASN A 32 -8.58 0.00 10.94
CA ASN A 32 -8.00 1.00 10.04
C ASN A 32 -6.48 1.01 10.19
N SER A 33 -5.78 1.22 9.09
CA SER A 33 -4.33 1.41 9.12
C SER A 33 -3.96 2.73 9.80
N SER A 34 -2.82 2.73 10.49
CA SER A 34 -2.20 3.89 11.11
C SER A 34 -1.09 4.47 10.22
N GLY A 35 -0.53 5.62 10.63
CA GLY A 35 0.48 6.34 9.88
C GLY A 35 -0.12 7.39 8.92
N ARG A 36 0.72 8.33 8.51
CA ARG A 36 0.35 9.41 7.59
C ARG A 36 0.48 8.95 6.13
N PRO A 37 -0.17 9.63 5.18
CA PRO A 37 0.13 9.45 3.77
C PRO A 37 1.64 9.60 3.51
N TYR A 38 2.18 8.75 2.63
CA TYR A 38 3.60 8.71 2.30
C TYR A 38 4.54 8.45 3.49
N GLU A 39 4.04 7.96 4.61
CA GLU A 39 4.88 7.46 5.71
C GLU A 39 5.15 5.96 5.53
N VAL A 40 6.43 5.57 5.66
CA VAL A 40 6.89 4.18 5.54
C VAL A 40 7.57 3.75 6.83
N LEU A 41 7.06 2.70 7.46
CA LEU A 41 7.70 2.05 8.60
C LEU A 41 8.68 0.98 8.11
N VAL A 42 9.95 1.14 8.42
CA VAL A 42 11.01 0.17 8.13
C VAL A 42 11.30 -0.68 9.36
N VAL A 43 11.11 -1.98 9.22
CA VAL A 43 11.47 -2.98 10.23
C VAL A 43 12.78 -3.63 9.80
N ALA A 44 13.89 -3.20 10.41
CA ALA A 44 15.23 -3.65 10.03
C ALA A 44 16.17 -3.66 11.23
N ASP A 45 17.10 -4.62 11.24
CA ASP A 45 18.18 -4.67 12.21
C ASP A 45 19.14 -3.48 12.05
N ASP A 46 19.84 -3.13 13.13
CA ASP A 46 20.80 -2.03 13.13
C ASP A 46 21.88 -2.20 12.06
N LYS A 47 22.34 -3.42 11.82
CA LYS A 47 23.34 -3.74 10.80
C LYS A 47 22.90 -3.35 9.38
N CYS A 48 21.59 -3.37 9.11
CA CYS A 48 21.03 -3.00 7.80
C CYS A 48 20.72 -1.52 7.66
N TRP A 49 20.69 -0.77 8.78
CA TRP A 49 20.20 0.60 8.80
C TRP A 49 21.19 1.65 9.33
N MET A 50 22.07 1.30 10.27
CA MET A 50 22.93 2.27 10.97
C MET A 50 24.22 2.64 10.21
N SER A 51 24.47 2.12 9.04
CA SER A 51 25.53 2.63 8.18
C SER A 51 25.09 3.94 7.56
N PRO A 52 25.95 4.99 7.48
CA PRO A 52 25.66 6.17 6.69
C PRO A 52 25.39 5.84 5.22
N ASP A 53 25.81 4.65 4.78
CA ASP A 53 25.62 4.08 3.45
C ASP A 53 24.46 3.06 3.39
N SER A 54 23.44 3.19 4.25
CA SER A 54 22.28 2.30 4.17
C SER A 54 21.59 2.42 2.81
N ALA A 55 21.73 1.39 1.99
CA ALA A 55 21.17 1.35 0.64
C ALA A 55 19.65 1.59 0.65
N LEU A 56 18.94 1.04 1.63
CA LEU A 56 17.49 1.23 1.74
C LEU A 56 17.12 2.67 2.15
N TYR A 57 17.92 3.30 3.04
CA TYR A 57 17.70 4.70 3.39
C TYR A 57 17.85 5.58 2.16
N HIS A 58 18.92 5.43 1.37
CA HIS A 58 19.13 6.20 0.15
C HIS A 58 18.02 6.00 -0.89
N VAL A 59 17.50 4.80 -1.02
CA VAL A 59 16.36 4.51 -1.89
C VAL A 59 15.11 5.27 -1.44
N LEU A 60 14.83 5.31 -0.14
CA LEU A 60 13.63 5.97 0.40
C LEU A 60 13.78 7.48 0.55
N ASP A 61 15.02 7.97 0.73
CA ASP A 61 15.36 9.40 0.84
C ASP A 61 15.45 10.05 -0.55
N THR A 62 14.56 9.67 -1.44
CA THR A 62 14.44 10.21 -2.79
C THR A 62 13.47 11.39 -2.81
N ASP A 63 13.74 12.35 -3.68
CA ASP A 63 12.90 13.53 -3.85
C ASP A 63 11.71 13.24 -4.78
N VAL A 64 10.64 14.00 -4.58
CA VAL A 64 9.50 14.02 -5.50
C VAL A 64 9.93 14.64 -6.82
N PRO A 65 9.83 13.92 -7.95
CA PRO A 65 10.27 14.45 -9.25
C PRO A 65 9.45 15.67 -9.68
N GLY A 66 10.13 16.66 -10.26
CA GLY A 66 9.49 17.82 -10.90
C GLY A 66 9.12 18.96 -9.96
N LEU A 67 9.39 18.86 -8.66
CA LEU A 67 9.23 19.99 -7.76
C LEU A 67 10.40 20.96 -7.87
N PRO A 68 10.15 22.29 -7.77
CA PRO A 68 11.21 23.31 -7.85
C PRO A 68 12.12 23.32 -6.61
N GLN A 69 11.65 22.78 -5.50
CA GLN A 69 12.40 22.57 -4.27
C GLN A 69 12.45 21.08 -3.95
N SER A 70 13.58 20.64 -3.37
CA SER A 70 13.75 19.26 -2.92
C SER A 70 12.76 18.94 -1.80
N GLU A 71 11.87 18.00 -2.03
CA GLU A 71 10.93 17.48 -1.04
C GLU A 71 10.99 15.95 -1.05
N ARG A 72 11.16 15.35 0.10
CA ARG A 72 11.25 13.90 0.24
C ARG A 72 9.94 13.22 -0.14
N SER A 73 10.05 12.15 -0.92
CA SER A 73 8.89 11.33 -1.31
C SER A 73 8.26 10.62 -0.11
N PHE A 74 9.03 10.29 0.94
CA PHE A 74 8.54 9.54 2.08
C PHE A 74 9.01 10.13 3.42
N ALA A 75 8.11 10.11 4.41
CA ALA A 75 8.48 10.20 5.82
C ALA A 75 8.89 8.80 6.29
N ILE A 76 10.14 8.66 6.74
CA ILE A 76 10.72 7.35 7.09
C ILE A 76 10.74 7.19 8.60
N SER A 77 10.06 6.16 9.09
CA SER A 77 10.14 5.71 10.48
C SER A 77 10.82 4.35 10.52
N ARG A 78 11.72 4.11 11.48
CA ARG A 78 12.44 2.84 11.58
C ARG A 78 12.32 2.24 12.97
N ILE A 79 12.14 0.92 13.00
CA ILE A 79 12.19 0.11 14.24
C ILE A 79 13.02 -1.15 14.05
N ARG A 80 13.56 -1.69 15.15
CA ARG A 80 14.15 -3.03 15.17
C ARG A 80 13.06 -4.11 15.14
N PRO A 81 13.32 -5.29 14.57
CA PRO A 81 12.35 -6.40 14.56
C PRO A 81 11.78 -6.76 15.93
N ALA A 82 12.58 -6.62 17.00
CA ALA A 82 12.13 -6.87 18.37
C ALA A 82 11.01 -5.95 18.86
N TYR A 83 10.85 -4.78 18.25
CA TYR A 83 9.80 -3.80 18.58
C TYR A 83 8.64 -3.80 17.57
N TYR A 84 8.63 -4.74 16.63
CA TYR A 84 7.54 -4.88 15.66
C TYR A 84 6.35 -5.59 16.33
N ASP A 85 5.70 -4.87 17.21
CA ASP A 85 4.56 -5.31 18.00
C ASP A 85 3.21 -5.15 17.28
N ARG A 86 2.12 -5.40 18.01
CA ARG A 86 0.77 -5.32 17.47
C ARG A 86 0.40 -3.92 16.97
N SER A 87 0.88 -2.85 17.60
CA SER A 87 0.58 -1.48 17.21
C SER A 87 1.34 -1.08 15.95
N MET A 88 2.61 -1.46 15.84
CA MET A 88 3.45 -1.19 14.68
C MET A 88 2.98 -1.94 13.43
N ARG A 89 2.36 -3.10 13.61
CA ARG A 89 1.75 -3.86 12.49
C ARG A 89 0.58 -3.16 11.82
N LEU A 90 -0.01 -2.16 12.44
CA LEU A 90 -1.12 -1.40 11.85
C LEU A 90 -0.69 -0.31 10.87
N PHE A 91 0.61 -0.03 10.73
CA PHE A 91 1.07 0.96 9.78
C PHE A 91 0.63 0.65 8.35
N ARG A 92 0.25 1.70 7.62
CA ARG A 92 -0.29 1.59 6.26
C ARG A 92 0.72 1.15 5.22
N ASN A 93 2.01 1.51 5.39
CA ASN A 93 3.11 1.08 4.56
C ASN A 93 4.23 0.52 5.44
N ILE A 94 4.63 -0.72 5.20
CA ILE A 94 5.64 -1.40 5.99
C ILE A 94 6.66 -2.04 5.06
N ILE A 95 7.95 -1.83 5.33
CA ILE A 95 9.05 -2.60 4.77
C ILE A 95 9.63 -3.48 5.86
N ILE A 96 9.71 -4.78 5.61
CA ILE A 96 10.38 -5.73 6.48
C ILE A 96 11.66 -6.21 5.78
N VAL A 97 12.82 -5.99 6.40
CA VAL A 97 14.10 -6.51 5.92
C VAL A 97 14.40 -7.80 6.65
N ASP A 98 14.50 -8.89 5.91
CA ASP A 98 14.75 -10.23 6.43
C ASP A 98 16.02 -10.82 5.78
N ILE A 99 17.15 -10.73 6.51
CA ILE A 99 18.43 -11.24 6.03
C ILE A 99 18.73 -12.56 6.74
N ASN A 100 18.73 -13.65 5.95
CA ASN A 100 18.97 -14.98 6.48
C ASN A 100 19.71 -15.88 5.48
N PRO A 101 21.03 -16.13 5.68
CA PRO A 101 21.81 -16.95 4.77
C PRO A 101 21.43 -18.43 4.75
N LYS A 102 20.67 -18.89 5.76
CA LYS A 102 20.21 -20.29 5.81
C LYS A 102 18.91 -20.50 5.03
N LEU A 103 18.12 -19.45 4.86
CA LEU A 103 16.81 -19.54 4.21
C LEU A 103 16.82 -19.01 2.78
N TYR A 104 17.71 -18.07 2.46
CA TYR A 104 17.68 -17.37 1.19
C TYR A 104 18.99 -17.58 0.42
N THR A 105 18.86 -17.82 -0.88
CA THR A 105 20.00 -17.97 -1.82
C THR A 105 20.13 -16.77 -2.75
N GLN A 106 19.13 -15.88 -2.78
CA GLN A 106 19.11 -14.66 -3.58
C GLN A 106 18.16 -13.65 -2.97
N THR A 107 18.34 -12.38 -3.27
CA THR A 107 17.42 -11.31 -2.82
C THR A 107 16.11 -11.35 -3.61
N LYS A 108 14.99 -11.26 -2.88
CA LYS A 108 13.64 -11.29 -3.43
C LYS A 108 12.73 -10.31 -2.69
N LEU A 109 11.78 -9.74 -3.43
CA LEU A 109 10.67 -8.97 -2.87
C LEU A 109 9.44 -9.86 -2.72
N LYS A 110 8.76 -9.75 -1.59
CA LYS A 110 7.42 -10.29 -1.37
C LYS A 110 6.47 -9.16 -1.01
N TYR A 111 5.26 -9.27 -1.46
CA TYR A 111 4.21 -8.29 -1.24
C TYR A 111 3.04 -8.91 -0.51
N ALA A 112 2.46 -8.16 0.41
CA ALA A 112 1.22 -8.52 1.08
C ALA A 112 0.33 -7.28 1.23
N ARG A 113 -0.97 -7.48 1.18
CA ARG A 113 -1.97 -6.42 1.27
C ARG A 113 -2.95 -6.73 2.38
N ASP A 114 -3.32 -5.68 3.15
CA ASP A 114 -4.39 -5.72 4.15
C ASP A 114 -4.26 -6.89 5.15
N VAL A 115 -3.03 -7.16 5.64
CA VAL A 115 -2.73 -8.30 6.52
C VAL A 115 -3.19 -8.05 7.96
N TYR A 116 -2.88 -6.87 8.49
CA TYR A 116 -3.16 -6.52 9.90
C TYR A 116 -4.15 -5.37 10.02
N SER A 117 -4.25 -4.54 9.01
CA SER A 117 -5.11 -3.37 8.94
C SER A 117 -5.47 -3.07 7.48
N ALA A 118 -6.43 -2.20 7.23
CA ALA A 118 -6.79 -1.79 5.87
C ALA A 118 -7.02 -0.27 5.80
N PRO A 119 -6.56 0.38 4.72
CA PRO A 119 -5.74 -0.15 3.62
C PRO A 119 -4.26 -0.29 4.02
N GLN A 120 -3.62 -1.41 3.76
CA GLN A 120 -2.23 -1.66 4.14
C GLN A 120 -1.44 -2.30 3.00
N MET A 121 -0.18 -1.89 2.84
CA MET A 121 0.79 -2.54 1.95
C MET A 121 2.05 -2.91 2.74
N ILE A 122 2.46 -4.16 2.63
CA ILE A 122 3.67 -4.68 3.24
C ILE A 122 4.59 -5.20 2.15
N MET A 123 5.84 -4.74 2.15
CA MET A 123 6.91 -5.29 1.33
C MET A 123 7.90 -6.00 2.25
N THR A 124 8.23 -7.25 1.96
CA THR A 124 9.32 -7.97 2.63
C THR A 124 10.47 -8.15 1.65
N ILE A 125 11.64 -7.64 2.01
CA ILE A 125 12.88 -7.81 1.26
C ILE A 125 13.66 -8.94 1.92
N GLN A 126 13.73 -10.09 1.26
CA GLN A 126 14.44 -11.27 1.73
C GLN A 126 15.79 -11.35 1.05
N SER A 127 16.88 -11.49 1.81
CA SER A 127 18.24 -11.56 1.26
C SER A 127 19.11 -12.56 2.04
N PRO A 128 20.07 -13.23 1.37
CA PRO A 128 21.01 -14.10 2.06
C PRO A 128 22.00 -13.32 2.94
N ASN A 129 22.42 -12.12 2.53
CA ASN A 129 23.39 -11.29 3.23
C ASN A 129 23.18 -9.80 2.92
N GLN A 130 23.97 -8.94 3.55
CA GLN A 130 23.86 -7.47 3.38
C GLN A 130 24.39 -6.98 2.05
N GLU A 131 25.40 -7.63 1.49
CA GLU A 131 26.00 -7.27 0.21
C GLU A 131 24.99 -7.48 -0.93
N ASP A 132 24.39 -8.67 -1.02
CA ASP A 132 23.34 -8.98 -1.99
C ASP A 132 22.11 -8.07 -1.82
N PHE A 133 21.78 -7.71 -0.57
CA PHE A 133 20.70 -6.76 -0.28
C PHE A 133 21.02 -5.37 -0.83
N ALA A 134 22.22 -4.85 -0.58
CA ALA A 134 22.63 -3.54 -1.06
C ALA A 134 22.76 -3.50 -2.59
N ASP A 135 23.37 -4.54 -3.20
CA ASP A 135 23.49 -4.67 -4.65
C ASP A 135 22.12 -4.74 -5.33
N PHE A 136 21.19 -5.50 -4.75
CA PHE A 136 19.81 -5.55 -5.25
C PHE A 136 19.14 -4.18 -5.22
N LEU A 137 19.24 -3.44 -4.13
CA LEU A 137 18.63 -2.12 -3.99
C LEU A 137 19.26 -1.08 -4.90
N SER A 138 20.56 -1.14 -5.15
CA SER A 138 21.25 -0.25 -6.10
C SER A 138 20.71 -0.40 -7.52
N LYS A 139 20.30 -1.60 -7.90
CA LYS A 139 19.75 -1.91 -9.23
C LYS A 139 18.23 -1.77 -9.33
N ASN A 140 17.53 -1.95 -8.22
CA ASN A 140 16.06 -2.09 -8.20
C ASN A 140 15.38 -1.13 -7.21
N GLY A 141 16.08 -0.14 -6.66
CA GLY A 141 15.53 0.77 -5.66
C GLY A 141 14.27 1.50 -6.13
N GLN A 142 14.20 1.87 -7.41
CA GLN A 142 13.03 2.51 -7.99
C GLN A 142 11.75 1.65 -7.86
N LEU A 143 11.86 0.32 -7.89
CA LEU A 143 10.69 -0.56 -7.67
C LEU A 143 10.09 -0.38 -6.27
N VAL A 144 10.92 -0.13 -5.26
CA VAL A 144 10.47 0.11 -3.88
C VAL A 144 9.73 1.44 -3.79
N VAL A 145 10.30 2.49 -4.38
CA VAL A 145 9.71 3.83 -4.46
C VAL A 145 8.36 3.79 -5.18
N ASP A 146 8.33 3.22 -6.38
CA ASP A 146 7.13 3.12 -7.21
C ASP A 146 6.01 2.33 -6.51
N PHE A 147 6.37 1.26 -5.80
CA PHE A 147 5.40 0.42 -5.11
C PHE A 147 4.60 1.22 -4.06
N PHE A 148 5.26 1.96 -3.20
CA PHE A 148 4.59 2.72 -2.15
C PHE A 148 3.95 4.01 -2.69
N THR A 149 4.57 4.68 -3.65
CA THR A 149 3.98 5.84 -4.33
C THR A 149 2.66 5.47 -5.00
N ARG A 150 2.63 4.38 -5.78
CA ARG A 150 1.38 3.90 -6.39
C ARG A 150 0.33 3.48 -5.36
N ALA A 151 0.76 2.90 -4.25
CA ALA A 151 -0.16 2.53 -3.18
C ALA A 151 -0.85 3.76 -2.59
N GLU A 152 -0.11 4.85 -2.34
CA GLU A 152 -0.67 6.11 -1.84
C GLU A 152 -1.56 6.79 -2.89
N MET A 153 -1.10 6.90 -4.13
CA MET A 153 -1.90 7.46 -5.22
C MET A 153 -3.23 6.71 -5.40
N ASN A 154 -3.21 5.39 -5.36
CA ASN A 154 -4.43 4.59 -5.48
C ASN A 154 -5.40 4.78 -4.30
N ARG A 155 -4.88 5.03 -3.10
CA ARG A 155 -5.72 5.35 -1.92
C ARG A 155 -6.37 6.71 -2.07
N GLU A 156 -5.61 7.70 -2.55
CA GLU A 156 -6.12 9.06 -2.78
C GLU A 156 -7.16 9.07 -3.89
N VAL A 157 -6.89 8.43 -5.03
CA VAL A 157 -7.86 8.30 -6.13
C VAL A 157 -9.15 7.66 -5.63
N LYS A 158 -9.05 6.58 -4.84
CA LYS A 158 -10.23 5.92 -4.28
C LYS A 158 -11.01 6.81 -3.31
N LEU A 159 -10.31 7.60 -2.49
CA LEU A 159 -10.94 8.57 -1.59
C LEU A 159 -11.67 9.65 -2.37
N LEU A 160 -11.06 10.19 -3.42
CA LEU A 160 -11.67 11.21 -4.30
C LEU A 160 -12.86 10.64 -5.09
N GLU A 161 -12.77 9.39 -5.57
CA GLU A 161 -13.88 8.70 -6.21
C GLU A 161 -15.12 8.66 -5.30
N GLU A 162 -14.92 8.34 -4.03
CA GLU A 162 -15.99 8.24 -3.04
C GLU A 162 -16.46 9.62 -2.53
N LYS A 163 -15.53 10.59 -2.38
CA LYS A 163 -15.73 11.84 -1.62
C LYS A 163 -15.10 13.06 -2.29
N HIS A 164 -15.42 13.34 -3.54
CA HIS A 164 -14.99 14.57 -4.20
C HIS A 164 -16.05 15.68 -4.14
N ASN A 165 -15.66 16.92 -4.39
CA ASN A 165 -16.55 18.06 -4.48
C ASN A 165 -17.31 18.06 -5.82
N LYS A 166 -18.52 17.49 -5.81
CA LYS A 166 -19.36 17.34 -6.99
C LYS A 166 -19.78 18.67 -7.63
N VAL A 167 -19.86 19.74 -6.84
CA VAL A 167 -20.22 21.07 -7.35
C VAL A 167 -19.10 21.62 -8.23
N ILE A 168 -17.85 21.54 -7.75
CA ILE A 168 -16.68 21.96 -8.51
C ILE A 168 -16.50 21.08 -9.75
N SER A 169 -16.57 19.76 -9.61
CA SER A 169 -16.44 18.83 -10.73
C SER A 169 -17.44 19.10 -11.83
N ALA A 170 -18.73 19.28 -11.48
CA ALA A 170 -19.78 19.60 -12.46
C ALA A 170 -19.51 20.93 -13.17
N LYS A 171 -19.00 21.94 -12.45
CA LYS A 171 -18.72 23.24 -13.02
C LYS A 171 -17.52 23.21 -13.98
N VAL A 172 -16.43 22.54 -13.60
CA VAL A 172 -15.28 22.35 -14.47
C VAL A 172 -15.68 21.57 -15.73
N GLY A 173 -16.47 20.49 -15.56
CA GLY A 173 -16.99 19.71 -16.68
C GLY A 173 -17.80 20.55 -17.69
N SER A 174 -18.66 21.47 -17.18
CA SER A 174 -19.46 22.34 -18.04
C SER A 174 -18.65 23.41 -18.78
N MET A 175 -17.50 23.81 -18.23
CA MET A 175 -16.66 24.87 -18.84
C MET A 175 -15.59 24.31 -19.79
N PHE A 176 -15.04 23.13 -19.48
CA PHE A 176 -13.83 22.63 -20.15
C PHE A 176 -14.01 21.23 -20.75
N ASP A 177 -15.18 20.64 -20.67
CA ASP A 177 -15.51 19.28 -21.15
C ASP A 177 -14.49 18.23 -20.62
N CYS A 178 -14.12 18.37 -19.34
CA CYS A 178 -13.23 17.43 -18.64
C CYS A 178 -13.76 17.09 -17.26
N ASP A 179 -13.43 15.89 -16.77
CA ASP A 179 -13.78 15.46 -15.42
C ASP A 179 -12.56 15.59 -14.50
N ILE A 180 -12.74 16.28 -13.37
CA ILE A 180 -11.73 16.46 -12.35
C ILE A 180 -12.34 16.26 -10.97
N TRP A 181 -11.68 15.46 -10.16
CA TRP A 181 -12.09 15.21 -8.78
C TRP A 181 -11.26 16.07 -7.83
N MET A 182 -11.92 17.03 -7.23
CA MET A 182 -11.31 17.93 -6.26
C MET A 182 -11.71 17.53 -4.84
N PRO A 183 -10.81 17.64 -3.84
CA PRO A 183 -11.14 17.38 -2.45
C PRO A 183 -12.33 18.20 -1.95
N LEU A 184 -13.10 17.63 -1.01
CA LEU A 184 -14.27 18.30 -0.41
C LEU A 184 -13.90 19.58 0.33
N GLU A 185 -12.69 19.68 0.84
CA GLU A 185 -12.16 20.81 1.60
C GLU A 185 -11.92 22.04 0.72
N MET A 186 -11.85 21.88 -0.60
CA MET A 186 -11.79 23.00 -1.55
C MET A 186 -13.14 23.71 -1.63
N GLN A 187 -13.30 24.78 -0.83
CA GLN A 187 -14.55 25.54 -0.72
C GLN A 187 -14.53 26.88 -1.46
N SER A 188 -13.36 27.37 -1.84
CA SER A 188 -13.20 28.64 -2.56
C SER A 188 -12.53 28.44 -3.91
N TYR A 189 -13.04 29.13 -4.92
CA TYR A 189 -12.47 29.15 -6.27
C TYR A 189 -12.62 30.53 -6.88
N LYS A 190 -11.77 30.83 -7.86
CA LYS A 190 -11.93 32.01 -8.73
C LYS A 190 -12.37 31.52 -10.09
N GLN A 191 -13.31 32.24 -10.69
CA GLN A 191 -13.83 31.91 -12.01
C GLN A 191 -13.79 33.15 -12.89
N GLN A 192 -13.37 32.97 -14.14
CA GLN A 192 -13.49 33.88 -15.27
C GLN A 192 -13.95 33.07 -16.49
N ASP A 193 -14.15 33.72 -17.65
CA ASP A 193 -14.69 33.08 -18.85
C ASP A 193 -13.87 31.87 -19.34
N ASN A 194 -12.55 31.92 -19.16
CA ASN A 194 -11.60 30.88 -19.59
C ASN A 194 -10.69 30.38 -18.46
N PHE A 195 -11.07 30.59 -17.22
CA PHE A 195 -10.28 30.22 -16.04
C PHE A 195 -11.21 29.84 -14.88
N PHE A 196 -10.82 28.76 -14.20
CA PHE A 196 -11.51 28.26 -12.99
C PHE A 196 -10.49 27.99 -11.87
#